data_6f5e98d906182fb2ac5b8b6c2382a72d
#
_entry.id   6f5e98d906182fb2ac5b8b6c2382a72d
#
_cell.length_a   1.000
_cell.length_b   1.000
_cell.length_c   1.000
_cell.angle_alpha   90.00
_cell.angle_beta   90.00
_cell.angle_gamma   90.00
#
_symmetry.space_group_name_H-M   'P 1'
#
loop_
_entity.id
_entity.type
_entity.pdbx_description
1 polymer ?
#
loop_
_entity_poly.entity_id
_entity_poly.type
_entity_poly.pdbx_seq_one_letter_code
_entity_poly.pdbx_strand_id
1 'polypeptide(L)'
;MNLSILYRGPLASCNYDCPYCPFAKRHDPPELLRADRADLARFTDWVAATDDVRLSVLFTPWGEGLTRSWYREAMVRLSHLEHVERVAIQTNLAARPDWLAEADPARVALWTTYHPGQVTRERFLARCDRLRELGVRFSVGVVGFPEHLAEARALRAALPDEVYLWVNAAEGHRYDAEQEAAWTALDPLFGYSVRPHLSLGRPCHAGETAVSVNGDGTVRRCHFIAAPIGNLYDGSWRAALTPRACTNAVCDCHIGYVHLKPLGLREVFAGGVLERIPAGWPQRSR
;
A
#
# COMPACT_ATOMS: atom_id res chain seq x y z
N MET A 1 -15.48 3.20 16.09
CA MET A 1 -14.70 2.03 15.64
C MET A 1 -13.77 2.49 14.52
N ASN A 2 -12.50 2.08 14.53
CA ASN A 2 -11.55 2.39 13.46
C ASN A 2 -11.32 1.13 12.62
N LEU A 3 -11.49 1.23 11.29
CA LEU A 3 -11.31 0.11 10.36
C LEU A 3 -10.38 0.50 9.21
N SER A 4 -9.34 -0.28 9.00
CA SER A 4 -8.46 -0.19 7.83
C SER A 4 -8.93 -1.16 6.75
N ILE A 5 -9.16 -0.67 5.54
CA ILE A 5 -9.61 -1.46 4.40
C ILE A 5 -8.51 -1.47 3.34
N LEU A 6 -8.05 -2.65 2.97
CA LEU A 6 -7.19 -2.88 1.80
C LEU A 6 -8.11 -3.25 0.64
N TYR A 7 -8.41 -2.31 -0.23
CA TYR A 7 -9.28 -2.54 -1.40
C TYR A 7 -8.47 -3.01 -2.61
N ARG A 8 -8.96 -4.07 -3.26
CA ARG A 8 -8.40 -4.60 -4.49
C ARG A 8 -9.50 -4.93 -5.49
N GLY A 9 -9.67 -4.04 -6.47
CA GLY A 9 -10.50 -4.28 -7.64
C GLY A 9 -9.85 -5.26 -8.62
N PRO A 10 -10.50 -5.55 -9.75
CA PRO A 10 -9.99 -6.48 -10.76
C PRO A 10 -8.84 -5.93 -11.62
N LEU A 11 -8.48 -4.65 -11.53
CA LEU A 11 -7.41 -4.02 -12.32
C LEU A 11 -6.08 -4.76 -12.15
N ALA A 12 -5.53 -5.26 -13.26
CA ALA A 12 -4.25 -5.95 -13.28
C ALA A 12 -3.23 -5.37 -14.28
N SER A 13 -3.66 -4.52 -15.23
CA SER A 13 -2.76 -3.90 -16.18
C SER A 13 -1.89 -2.81 -15.56
N CYS A 14 -0.63 -2.76 -15.98
CA CYS A 14 0.35 -1.77 -15.56
C CYS A 14 0.99 -1.13 -16.79
N ASN A 15 1.49 0.08 -16.64
CA ASN A 15 2.26 0.80 -17.65
C ASN A 15 3.76 0.48 -17.64
N TYR A 16 4.23 -0.30 -16.66
CA TYR A 16 5.59 -0.85 -16.58
C TYR A 16 5.60 -2.35 -16.86
N ASP A 17 6.71 -2.84 -17.36
CA ASP A 17 6.96 -4.26 -17.62
C ASP A 17 8.17 -4.75 -16.81
N CYS A 18 8.09 -4.63 -15.49
CA CYS A 18 9.14 -5.08 -14.59
C CYS A 18 9.28 -6.60 -14.65
N PRO A 19 10.46 -7.16 -14.98
CA PRO A 19 10.63 -8.60 -15.14
C PRO A 19 10.41 -9.39 -13.84
N TYR A 20 10.57 -8.72 -12.71
CA TYR A 20 10.38 -9.29 -11.37
C TYR A 20 8.98 -9.07 -10.77
N CYS A 21 8.07 -8.39 -11.48
CA CYS A 21 6.71 -8.17 -10.97
C CYS A 21 5.87 -9.44 -11.14
N PRO A 22 5.34 -10.02 -10.07
CA PRO A 22 4.51 -11.22 -10.18
C PRO A 22 3.07 -10.92 -10.62
N PHE A 23 2.65 -9.66 -10.70
CA PHE A 23 1.25 -9.28 -10.82
C PHE A 23 0.86 -8.75 -12.21
N ALA A 24 1.48 -7.69 -12.67
CA ALA A 24 1.07 -6.89 -13.84
C ALA A 24 1.68 -7.41 -15.15
N LYS A 25 1.30 -8.62 -15.57
CA LYS A 25 1.83 -9.26 -16.79
C LYS A 25 0.82 -9.29 -17.96
N ARG A 26 -0.28 -8.55 -17.86
CA ARG A 26 -1.35 -8.56 -18.87
C ARG A 26 -1.94 -7.17 -19.07
N HIS A 27 -2.54 -6.96 -20.23
CA HIS A 27 -3.39 -5.80 -20.48
C HIS A 27 -4.84 -6.20 -20.25
N ASP A 28 -5.53 -5.48 -19.39
CA ASP A 28 -6.94 -5.75 -19.11
C ASP A 28 -7.80 -5.31 -20.30
N PRO A 29 -8.73 -6.17 -20.77
CA PRO A 29 -9.64 -5.81 -21.82
C PRO A 29 -10.66 -4.73 -21.37
N PRO A 30 -11.31 -4.03 -22.31
CA PRO A 30 -12.21 -2.91 -21.98
C PRO A 30 -13.35 -3.26 -21.02
N GLU A 31 -13.88 -4.49 -21.08
CA GLU A 31 -14.95 -4.97 -20.19
C GLU A 31 -14.44 -5.08 -18.73
N LEU A 32 -13.23 -5.56 -18.51
CA LEU A 32 -12.63 -5.66 -17.19
C LEU A 32 -12.32 -4.27 -16.62
N LEU A 33 -11.86 -3.33 -17.47
CA LEU A 33 -11.64 -1.94 -17.06
C LEU A 33 -12.97 -1.24 -16.71
N ARG A 34 -14.07 -1.54 -17.43
CA ARG A 34 -15.40 -1.04 -17.05
C ARG A 34 -15.89 -1.63 -15.75
N ALA A 35 -15.67 -2.92 -15.51
CA ALA A 35 -16.00 -3.58 -14.25
C ALA A 35 -15.21 -2.96 -13.10
N ASP A 36 -13.89 -2.79 -13.23
CA ASP A 36 -13.04 -2.16 -12.21
C ASP A 36 -13.53 -0.74 -11.86
N ARG A 37 -13.88 0.06 -12.86
CA ARG A 37 -14.44 1.40 -12.64
C ARG A 37 -15.77 1.35 -11.88
N ALA A 38 -16.66 0.45 -12.25
CA ALA A 38 -17.97 0.31 -11.61
C ALA A 38 -17.85 -0.20 -10.16
N ASP A 39 -16.99 -1.18 -9.93
CA ASP A 39 -16.71 -1.73 -8.62
C ASP A 39 -16.10 -0.67 -7.69
N LEU A 40 -15.14 0.11 -8.19
CA LEU A 40 -14.52 1.18 -7.40
C LEU A 40 -15.52 2.31 -7.10
N ALA A 41 -16.38 2.67 -8.04
CA ALA A 41 -17.44 3.66 -7.80
C ALA A 41 -18.40 3.18 -6.70
N ARG A 42 -18.86 1.92 -6.78
CA ARG A 42 -19.72 1.31 -5.76
C ARG A 42 -19.05 1.27 -4.38
N PHE A 43 -17.74 0.93 -4.34
CA PHE A 43 -16.98 0.96 -3.09
C PHE A 43 -16.88 2.38 -2.52
N THR A 44 -16.60 3.37 -3.35
CA THR A 44 -16.51 4.78 -2.95
C THR A 44 -17.84 5.31 -2.43
N ASP A 45 -18.96 4.92 -3.05
CA ASP A 45 -20.32 5.25 -2.57
C ASP A 45 -20.63 4.59 -1.22
N TRP A 46 -20.22 3.32 -1.05
CA TRP A 46 -20.35 2.63 0.22
C TRP A 46 -19.54 3.32 1.33
N VAL A 47 -18.28 3.71 1.07
CA VAL A 47 -17.47 4.47 2.03
C VAL A 47 -18.18 5.78 2.41
N ALA A 48 -18.69 6.53 1.43
CA ALA A 48 -19.38 7.79 1.68
C ALA A 48 -20.65 7.62 2.53
N ALA A 49 -21.35 6.49 2.40
CA ALA A 49 -22.58 6.18 3.16
C ALA A 49 -22.30 5.56 4.55
N THR A 50 -21.04 5.19 4.86
CA THR A 50 -20.67 4.51 6.12
C THR A 50 -19.93 5.49 7.04
N ASP A 51 -20.64 6.53 7.50
CA ASP A 51 -20.11 7.63 8.30
C ASP A 51 -20.04 7.36 9.80
N ASP A 52 -20.65 6.29 10.26
CA ASP A 52 -20.63 5.82 11.66
C ASP A 52 -19.34 5.09 12.05
N VAL A 53 -18.40 4.91 11.10
CA VAL A 53 -17.11 4.24 11.28
C VAL A 53 -15.98 5.11 10.78
N ARG A 54 -14.91 5.25 11.55
CA ARG A 54 -13.67 5.85 11.10
C ARG A 54 -12.95 4.91 10.15
N LEU A 55 -12.76 5.32 8.91
CA LEU A 55 -12.22 4.49 7.84
C LEU A 55 -10.83 4.97 7.41
N SER A 56 -9.95 4.01 7.15
CA SER A 56 -8.68 4.22 6.46
C SER A 56 -8.60 3.27 5.28
N VAL A 57 -8.37 3.77 4.08
CA VAL A 57 -8.43 2.98 2.84
C VAL A 57 -7.06 2.92 2.18
N LEU A 58 -6.58 1.71 1.87
CA LEU A 58 -5.42 1.49 1.03
C LEU A 58 -5.85 0.78 -0.27
N PHE A 59 -5.68 1.45 -1.39
CA PHE A 59 -5.84 0.83 -2.70
C PHE A 59 -4.60 0.02 -3.06
N THR A 60 -4.80 -1.28 -3.34
CA THR A 60 -3.73 -2.23 -3.68
C THR A 60 -4.04 -2.97 -4.97
N PRO A 61 -4.23 -2.28 -6.12
CA PRO A 61 -4.50 -2.95 -7.39
C PRO A 61 -3.33 -3.87 -7.76
N TRP A 62 -3.60 -4.90 -8.57
CA TRP A 62 -2.53 -5.74 -9.12
C TRP A 62 -1.67 -4.98 -10.14
N GLY A 63 -2.27 -4.02 -10.86
CA GLY A 63 -1.60 -3.13 -11.80
C GLY A 63 -1.36 -1.73 -11.24
N GLU A 64 -1.21 -0.74 -12.14
CA GLU A 64 -0.98 0.66 -11.76
C GLU A 64 -2.30 1.45 -11.76
N GLY A 65 -2.87 1.65 -10.57
CA GLY A 65 -4.16 2.34 -10.40
C GLY A 65 -4.15 3.79 -10.86
N LEU A 66 -3.08 4.55 -10.60
CA LEU A 66 -3.05 5.98 -10.90
C LEU A 66 -2.98 6.31 -12.39
N THR A 67 -2.76 5.34 -13.27
CA THR A 67 -2.93 5.52 -14.72
C THR A 67 -4.41 5.62 -15.12
N ARG A 68 -5.33 5.30 -14.21
CA ARG A 68 -6.78 5.30 -14.41
C ARG A 68 -7.40 6.50 -13.67
N SER A 69 -8.22 7.30 -14.38
CA SER A 69 -8.82 8.50 -13.79
C SER A 69 -9.71 8.18 -12.60
N TRP A 70 -10.46 7.07 -12.65
CA TRP A 70 -11.38 6.68 -11.58
C TRP A 70 -10.70 6.39 -10.23
N TYR A 71 -9.43 5.93 -10.20
CA TYR A 71 -8.67 5.82 -8.95
C TYR A 71 -8.31 7.19 -8.39
N ARG A 72 -7.89 8.14 -9.25
CA ARG A 72 -7.59 9.52 -8.85
C ARG A 72 -8.83 10.22 -8.31
N GLU A 73 -9.94 10.12 -9.05
CA GLU A 73 -11.26 10.67 -8.65
C GLU A 73 -11.72 10.08 -7.30
N ALA A 74 -11.57 8.76 -7.10
CA ALA A 74 -11.90 8.10 -5.84
C ALA A 74 -11.05 8.62 -4.68
N MET A 75 -9.73 8.76 -4.87
CA MET A 75 -8.83 9.27 -3.83
C MET A 75 -9.16 10.72 -3.45
N VAL A 76 -9.43 11.59 -4.43
CA VAL A 76 -9.87 12.97 -4.18
C VAL A 76 -11.17 12.97 -3.38
N ARG A 77 -12.20 12.26 -3.85
CA ARG A 77 -13.50 12.21 -3.17
C ARG A 77 -13.40 11.71 -1.73
N LEU A 78 -12.68 10.60 -1.52
CA LEU A 78 -12.54 10.00 -0.19
C LEU A 78 -11.74 10.89 0.77
N SER A 79 -10.79 11.68 0.28
CA SER A 79 -9.99 12.58 1.11
C SER A 79 -10.81 13.70 1.75
N HIS A 80 -11.97 14.06 1.19
CA HIS A 80 -12.86 15.09 1.72
C HIS A 80 -13.95 14.58 2.67
N LEU A 81 -14.04 13.25 2.89
CA LEU A 81 -15.01 12.70 3.83
C LEU A 81 -14.47 12.77 5.27
N GLU A 82 -15.24 13.39 6.18
CA GLU A 82 -14.80 13.64 7.55
C GLU A 82 -14.46 12.38 8.34
N HIS A 83 -15.17 11.27 8.08
CA HIS A 83 -14.95 9.98 8.73
C HIS A 83 -13.83 9.15 8.09
N VAL A 84 -13.22 9.61 6.99
CA VAL A 84 -12.03 9.00 6.38
C VAL A 84 -10.78 9.62 6.97
N GLU A 85 -10.02 8.85 7.75
CA GLU A 85 -8.78 9.31 8.38
C GLU A 85 -7.61 9.34 7.40
N ARG A 86 -7.57 8.36 6.49
CA ARG A 86 -6.51 8.20 5.50
C ARG A 86 -7.02 7.51 4.24
N VAL A 87 -6.63 8.02 3.08
CA VAL A 87 -6.75 7.31 1.81
C VAL A 87 -5.37 7.23 1.16
N ALA A 88 -4.91 6.02 0.89
CA ALA A 88 -3.60 5.79 0.31
C ALA A 88 -3.68 4.81 -0.88
N ILE A 89 -2.64 4.80 -1.71
CA ILE A 89 -2.51 3.87 -2.83
C ILE A 89 -1.07 3.41 -2.99
N GLN A 90 -0.88 2.12 -3.34
CA GLN A 90 0.39 1.62 -3.86
C GLN A 90 0.52 2.03 -5.32
N THR A 91 1.65 2.65 -5.70
CA THR A 91 1.86 3.19 -7.05
C THR A 91 3.33 3.20 -7.46
N ASN A 92 3.57 3.02 -8.75
CA ASN A 92 4.89 3.27 -9.35
C ASN A 92 5.14 4.76 -9.65
N LEU A 93 4.22 5.62 -9.26
CA LEU A 93 4.26 7.08 -9.46
C LEU A 93 4.43 7.49 -10.94
N ALA A 94 3.91 6.69 -11.90
CA ALA A 94 4.00 7.03 -13.32
C ALA A 94 3.05 8.16 -13.72
N ALA A 95 1.90 8.28 -13.08
CA ALA A 95 0.98 9.40 -13.28
C ALA A 95 1.56 10.69 -12.70
N ARG A 96 1.37 11.80 -13.41
CA ARG A 96 1.74 13.13 -12.87
C ARG A 96 0.88 13.45 -11.65
N PRO A 97 1.47 13.96 -10.55
CA PRO A 97 0.74 14.13 -9.30
C PRO A 97 -0.12 15.40 -9.23
N ASP A 98 -0.24 16.20 -10.30
CA ASP A 98 -0.94 17.50 -10.29
C ASP A 98 -2.42 17.39 -9.86
N TRP A 99 -3.08 16.26 -10.11
CA TRP A 99 -4.45 15.99 -9.66
C TRP A 99 -4.63 16.00 -8.13
N LEU A 100 -3.54 15.80 -7.38
CA LEU A 100 -3.54 15.85 -5.91
C LEU A 100 -3.76 17.26 -5.35
N ALA A 101 -3.67 18.31 -6.19
CA ALA A 101 -4.06 19.67 -5.79
C ALA A 101 -5.56 19.78 -5.43
N GLU A 102 -6.39 18.83 -5.90
CA GLU A 102 -7.83 18.76 -5.60
C GLU A 102 -8.13 17.93 -4.34
N ALA A 103 -7.14 17.19 -3.80
CA ALA A 103 -7.32 16.32 -2.65
C ALA A 103 -6.98 17.06 -1.34
N ASP A 104 -7.52 16.57 -0.21
CA ASP A 104 -7.08 17.01 1.12
C ASP A 104 -5.69 16.39 1.44
N PRO A 105 -4.60 17.20 1.46
CA PRO A 105 -3.26 16.70 1.69
C PRO A 105 -3.06 16.13 3.11
N ALA A 106 -3.94 16.48 4.06
CA ALA A 106 -3.90 15.92 5.40
C ALA A 106 -4.33 14.45 5.45
N ARG A 107 -5.13 14.01 4.47
CA ARG A 107 -5.74 12.67 4.45
C ARG A 107 -5.24 11.79 3.32
N VAL A 108 -4.80 12.37 2.18
CA VAL A 108 -4.24 11.58 1.08
C VAL A 108 -2.78 11.20 1.34
N ALA A 109 -2.39 10.00 0.95
CA ALA A 109 -1.01 9.56 1.03
C ALA A 109 -0.65 8.58 -0.09
N LEU A 110 0.65 8.48 -0.44
CA LEU A 110 1.13 7.57 -1.47
C LEU A 110 2.21 6.63 -0.91
N TRP A 111 2.06 5.36 -1.21
CA TRP A 111 3.08 4.34 -1.03
C TRP A 111 3.74 4.10 -2.38
N THR A 112 4.83 4.82 -2.66
CA THR A 112 5.45 4.81 -4.00
C THR A 112 6.56 3.78 -4.12
N THR A 113 6.74 3.23 -5.31
CA THR A 113 7.85 2.31 -5.64
C THR A 113 8.62 2.83 -6.83
N TYR A 114 9.92 3.01 -6.66
CA TYR A 114 10.85 3.27 -7.74
C TYR A 114 11.28 1.94 -8.39
N HIS A 115 11.16 1.87 -9.69
CA HIS A 115 11.53 0.69 -10.48
C HIS A 115 12.69 1.03 -11.41
N PRO A 116 13.96 0.71 -11.04
CA PRO A 116 15.10 0.86 -11.92
C PRO A 116 14.86 0.20 -13.27
N GLY A 117 15.27 0.86 -14.36
CA GLY A 117 15.07 0.36 -15.72
C GLY A 117 13.70 0.66 -16.35
N GLN A 118 12.69 1.06 -15.55
CA GLN A 118 11.36 1.45 -16.06
C GLN A 118 11.17 2.96 -16.13
N VAL A 119 11.85 3.68 -15.26
CA VAL A 119 11.83 5.15 -15.19
C VAL A 119 13.22 5.65 -14.75
N THR A 120 13.65 6.79 -15.27
CA THR A 120 14.90 7.40 -14.79
C THR A 120 14.71 7.96 -13.38
N ARG A 121 15.80 7.95 -12.58
CA ARG A 121 15.78 8.48 -11.21
C ARG A 121 15.37 9.96 -11.19
N GLU A 122 15.86 10.76 -12.11
CA GLU A 122 15.56 12.19 -12.22
C GLU A 122 14.06 12.42 -12.45
N ARG A 123 13.45 11.64 -13.33
CA ARG A 123 12.01 11.74 -13.60
C ARG A 123 11.17 11.30 -12.42
N PHE A 124 11.61 10.28 -11.68
CA PHE A 124 10.94 9.84 -10.46
C PHE A 124 11.06 10.90 -9.34
N LEU A 125 12.26 11.43 -9.12
CA LEU A 125 12.54 12.47 -8.13
C LEU A 125 11.74 13.75 -8.40
N ALA A 126 11.65 14.20 -9.65
CA ALA A 126 10.85 15.37 -10.02
C ALA A 126 9.36 15.20 -9.62
N ARG A 127 8.83 13.97 -9.64
CA ARG A 127 7.48 13.67 -9.14
C ARG A 127 7.42 13.65 -7.62
N CYS A 128 8.44 13.15 -6.94
CA CYS A 128 8.56 13.24 -5.48
C CYS A 128 8.59 14.70 -5.01
N ASP A 129 9.35 15.56 -5.70
CA ASP A 129 9.38 16.99 -5.39
C ASP A 129 8.01 17.63 -5.57
N ARG A 130 7.29 17.25 -6.62
CA ARG A 130 5.92 17.73 -6.81
C ARG A 130 4.96 17.28 -5.70
N LEU A 131 5.10 16.05 -5.18
CA LEU A 131 4.34 15.60 -4.01
C LEU A 131 4.64 16.44 -2.77
N ARG A 132 5.92 16.81 -2.57
CA ARG A 132 6.35 17.66 -1.46
C ARG A 132 5.80 19.09 -1.57
N GLU A 133 5.79 19.66 -2.78
CA GLU A 133 5.17 20.98 -3.05
C GLU A 133 3.68 20.98 -2.73
N LEU A 134 2.98 19.88 -3.03
CA LEU A 134 1.56 19.70 -2.75
C LEU A 134 1.28 19.34 -1.27
N GLY A 135 2.30 19.18 -0.43
CA GLY A 135 2.15 18.81 0.97
C GLY A 135 1.64 17.39 1.20
N VAL A 136 1.69 16.53 0.18
CA VAL A 136 1.18 15.16 0.23
C VAL A 136 2.20 14.25 0.93
N ARG A 137 1.74 13.43 1.87
CA ARG A 137 2.56 12.40 2.54
C ARG A 137 2.85 11.24 1.59
N PHE A 138 4.10 10.81 1.53
CA PHE A 138 4.48 9.64 0.74
C PHE A 138 5.74 8.98 1.30
N SER A 139 5.88 7.69 1.04
CA SER A 139 7.13 6.96 1.16
C SER A 139 7.64 6.54 -0.21
N VAL A 140 8.93 6.26 -0.30
CA VAL A 140 9.57 5.75 -1.50
C VAL A 140 10.13 4.37 -1.20
N GLY A 141 10.02 3.45 -2.14
CA GLY A 141 10.58 2.12 -1.96
C GLY A 141 11.25 1.55 -3.19
N VAL A 142 11.99 0.50 -2.97
CA VAL A 142 12.64 -0.29 -4.01
C VAL A 142 12.52 -1.78 -3.70
N VAL A 143 12.67 -2.62 -4.74
CA VAL A 143 12.85 -4.06 -4.54
C VAL A 143 14.34 -4.34 -4.40
N GLY A 144 14.72 -5.06 -3.35
CA GLY A 144 16.10 -5.26 -2.90
C GLY A 144 16.92 -6.25 -3.74
N PHE A 145 16.85 -6.21 -5.06
CA PHE A 145 17.77 -6.97 -5.90
C PHE A 145 19.19 -6.42 -5.79
N PRO A 146 20.24 -7.25 -5.74
CA PRO A 146 21.63 -6.78 -5.64
C PRO A 146 21.99 -5.74 -6.69
N GLU A 147 21.54 -5.90 -7.92
CA GLU A 147 21.74 -4.97 -9.02
C GLU A 147 21.06 -3.62 -8.82
N HIS A 148 20.05 -3.51 -7.96
CA HIS A 148 19.38 -2.26 -7.63
C HIS A 148 20.07 -1.46 -6.52
N LEU A 149 21.04 -2.04 -5.80
CA LEU A 149 21.62 -1.41 -4.60
C LEU A 149 22.30 -0.07 -4.90
N ALA A 150 23.03 0.03 -6.00
CA ALA A 150 23.70 1.28 -6.41
C ALA A 150 22.67 2.38 -6.71
N GLU A 151 21.61 2.05 -7.43
CA GLU A 151 20.50 2.99 -7.72
C GLU A 151 19.71 3.37 -6.46
N ALA A 152 19.50 2.44 -5.54
CA ALA A 152 18.82 2.71 -4.27
C ALA A 152 19.65 3.66 -3.37
N ARG A 153 20.97 3.50 -3.34
CA ARG A 153 21.88 4.42 -2.64
C ARG A 153 21.85 5.82 -3.25
N ALA A 154 21.91 5.91 -4.58
CA ALA A 154 21.83 7.17 -5.30
C ALA A 154 20.45 7.85 -5.10
N LEU A 155 19.36 7.06 -5.09
CA LEU A 155 18.03 7.54 -4.79
C LEU A 155 17.95 8.09 -3.36
N ARG A 156 18.46 7.34 -2.34
CA ARG A 156 18.48 7.81 -0.94
C ARG A 156 19.26 9.11 -0.79
N ALA A 157 20.42 9.23 -1.44
CA ALA A 157 21.25 10.43 -1.38
C ALA A 157 20.58 11.67 -2.01
N ALA A 158 19.67 11.46 -2.98
CA ALA A 158 18.95 12.54 -3.64
C ALA A 158 17.61 12.89 -2.97
N LEU A 159 17.02 11.96 -2.19
CA LEU A 159 15.79 12.21 -1.45
C LEU A 159 16.10 13.00 -0.16
N PRO A 160 15.23 13.95 0.24
CA PRO A 160 15.32 14.58 1.54
C PRO A 160 15.18 13.56 2.69
N ASP A 161 15.78 13.88 3.85
CA ASP A 161 15.80 12.98 5.01
C ASP A 161 14.41 12.66 5.55
N GLU A 162 13.46 13.58 5.41
CA GLU A 162 12.08 13.38 5.83
C GLU A 162 11.31 12.36 4.97
N VAL A 163 11.79 11.99 3.79
CA VAL A 163 11.18 10.96 2.94
C VAL A 163 11.70 9.58 3.34
N TYR A 164 10.82 8.75 3.89
CA TYR A 164 11.19 7.38 4.24
C TYR A 164 11.42 6.53 3.00
N LEU A 165 12.59 5.90 2.93
CA LEU A 165 12.91 4.92 1.90
C LEU A 165 12.80 3.52 2.50
N TRP A 166 11.85 2.71 2.02
CA TRP A 166 11.68 1.32 2.42
C TRP A 166 12.20 0.36 1.34
N VAL A 167 12.59 -0.83 1.77
CA VAL A 167 13.08 -1.90 0.88
C VAL A 167 12.23 -3.15 1.07
N ASN A 168 11.70 -3.71 -0.01
CA ASN A 168 11.16 -5.06 0.00
C ASN A 168 12.25 -6.05 -0.40
N ALA A 169 12.40 -7.13 0.35
CA ALA A 169 13.22 -8.25 -0.09
C ALA A 169 12.73 -8.77 -1.45
N ALA A 170 13.66 -9.08 -2.33
CA ALA A 170 13.37 -9.65 -3.62
C ALA A 170 12.90 -11.10 -3.46
N GLU A 171 11.77 -11.45 -4.10
CA GLU A 171 11.23 -12.80 -4.04
C GLU A 171 12.23 -13.82 -4.60
N GLY A 172 12.44 -14.90 -3.87
CA GLY A 172 13.37 -15.97 -4.25
C GLY A 172 14.86 -15.65 -4.05
N HIS A 173 15.23 -14.42 -3.66
CA HIS A 173 16.61 -14.07 -3.37
C HIS A 173 16.97 -14.39 -1.92
N ARG A 174 18.19 -14.92 -1.70
CA ARG A 174 18.75 -15.14 -0.37
C ARG A 174 19.87 -14.12 -0.15
N TYR A 175 19.72 -13.34 0.89
CA TYR A 175 20.71 -12.33 1.29
C TYR A 175 21.77 -12.97 2.19
N ASP A 176 23.04 -12.69 1.89
CA ASP A 176 24.12 -12.89 2.84
C ASP A 176 24.18 -11.73 3.85
N ALA A 177 25.05 -11.82 4.85
CA ALA A 177 25.15 -10.83 5.91
C ALA A 177 25.59 -9.44 5.41
N GLU A 178 26.43 -9.38 4.39
CA GLU A 178 26.90 -8.12 3.79
C GLU A 178 25.76 -7.44 3.01
N GLN A 179 25.03 -8.20 2.22
CA GLN A 179 23.86 -7.72 1.49
C GLN A 179 22.76 -7.25 2.44
N GLU A 180 22.46 -8.03 3.49
CA GLU A 180 21.47 -7.66 4.50
C GLU A 180 21.87 -6.36 5.22
N ALA A 181 23.14 -6.22 5.60
CA ALA A 181 23.67 -5.00 6.20
C ALA A 181 23.58 -3.79 5.25
N ALA A 182 23.92 -3.98 3.97
CA ALA A 182 23.87 -2.92 2.96
C ALA A 182 22.45 -2.38 2.75
N TRP A 183 21.44 -3.25 2.73
CA TRP A 183 20.04 -2.85 2.60
C TRP A 183 19.48 -2.27 3.91
N THR A 184 19.90 -2.81 5.06
CA THR A 184 19.50 -2.28 6.38
C THR A 184 20.02 -0.86 6.61
N ALA A 185 21.16 -0.51 6.02
CA ALA A 185 21.68 0.87 6.04
C ALA A 185 20.78 1.88 5.29
N LEU A 186 19.96 1.41 4.35
CA LEU A 186 18.98 2.23 3.62
C LEU A 186 17.59 2.20 4.27
N ASP A 187 17.17 1.03 4.74
CA ASP A 187 15.89 0.80 5.43
C ASP A 187 16.13 0.04 6.75
N PRO A 188 16.10 0.70 7.91
CA PRO A 188 16.29 0.04 9.20
C PRO A 188 15.29 -1.10 9.49
N LEU A 189 14.16 -1.13 8.76
CA LEU A 189 13.14 -2.17 8.90
C LEU A 189 13.27 -3.28 7.84
N PHE A 190 14.32 -3.28 7.02
CA PHE A 190 14.53 -4.26 5.96
C PHE A 190 14.51 -5.70 6.47
N GLY A 191 15.07 -5.97 7.66
CA GLY A 191 15.11 -7.29 8.27
C GLY A 191 13.73 -7.96 8.42
N TYR A 192 12.65 -7.18 8.54
CA TYR A 192 11.28 -7.72 8.58
C TYR A 192 10.82 -8.31 7.23
N SER A 193 11.42 -7.90 6.10
CA SER A 193 11.06 -8.42 4.77
C SER A 193 11.94 -9.56 4.29
N VAL A 194 13.07 -9.83 4.95
CA VAL A 194 14.06 -10.83 4.52
C VAL A 194 13.59 -12.26 4.77
N ARG A 195 12.84 -12.47 5.83
CA ARG A 195 12.41 -13.80 6.25
C ARG A 195 10.90 -13.85 6.48
N PRO A 196 10.24 -14.96 6.07
CA PRO A 196 8.84 -15.17 6.37
C PRO A 196 8.62 -15.30 7.89
N HIS A 197 7.51 -14.73 8.37
CA HIS A 197 7.13 -14.80 9.78
C HIS A 197 6.21 -16.00 10.02
N LEU A 198 6.54 -16.84 11.00
CA LEU A 198 5.65 -17.91 11.43
C LEU A 198 4.36 -17.31 11.99
N SER A 199 3.24 -17.55 11.33
CA SER A 199 1.97 -16.86 11.62
C SER A 199 0.84 -17.78 12.06
N LEU A 200 0.92 -19.09 11.85
CA LEU A 200 -0.13 -20.02 12.25
C LEU A 200 -0.45 -19.90 13.74
N GLY A 201 -1.72 -19.69 14.07
CA GLY A 201 -2.17 -19.54 15.45
C GLY A 201 -1.83 -18.20 16.10
N ARG A 202 -1.07 -17.31 15.45
CA ARG A 202 -0.68 -16.02 16.02
C ARG A 202 -1.81 -15.00 15.96
N PRO A 203 -1.99 -14.16 16.99
CA PRO A 203 -2.96 -13.09 16.98
C PRO A 203 -2.61 -12.04 15.91
N CYS A 204 -3.63 -11.54 15.22
CA CYS A 204 -3.48 -10.63 14.09
C CYS A 204 -4.62 -9.61 14.10
N HIS A 205 -4.34 -8.37 13.72
CA HIS A 205 -5.34 -7.32 13.51
C HIS A 205 -6.23 -7.57 12.27
N ALA A 206 -5.75 -8.42 11.34
CA ALA A 206 -6.51 -8.75 10.14
C ALA A 206 -7.74 -9.59 10.47
N GLY A 207 -8.92 -9.10 10.08
CA GLY A 207 -10.24 -9.63 10.43
C GLY A 207 -10.83 -9.05 11.72
N GLU A 208 -10.13 -8.12 12.38
CA GLU A 208 -10.57 -7.41 13.60
C GLU A 208 -10.67 -5.89 13.32
N THR A 209 -9.54 -5.24 13.02
CA THR A 209 -9.45 -3.80 12.75
C THR A 209 -8.84 -3.49 11.37
N ALA A 210 -8.48 -4.51 10.62
CA ALA A 210 -8.04 -4.43 9.24
C ALA A 210 -8.67 -5.56 8.44
N VAL A 211 -9.15 -5.28 7.25
CA VAL A 211 -9.73 -6.27 6.33
C VAL A 211 -9.26 -6.02 4.91
N SER A 212 -9.33 -7.04 4.06
CA SER A 212 -9.23 -6.87 2.61
C SER A 212 -10.61 -6.99 1.96
N VAL A 213 -10.83 -6.20 0.92
CA VAL A 213 -12.09 -6.10 0.20
C VAL A 213 -11.82 -6.20 -1.30
N ASN A 214 -12.58 -7.07 -1.97
CA ASN A 214 -12.56 -7.16 -3.43
C ASN A 214 -13.57 -6.20 -4.06
N GLY A 215 -13.51 -6.01 -5.39
CA GLY A 215 -14.43 -5.16 -6.15
C GLY A 215 -15.91 -5.51 -5.94
N ASP A 216 -16.26 -6.79 -5.82
CA ASP A 216 -17.61 -7.30 -5.56
C ASP A 216 -18.11 -7.07 -4.11
N GLY A 217 -17.30 -6.42 -3.26
CA GLY A 217 -17.61 -6.18 -1.84
C GLY A 217 -17.29 -7.35 -0.93
N THR A 218 -16.80 -8.47 -1.43
CA THR A 218 -16.38 -9.61 -0.61
C THR A 218 -15.30 -9.19 0.38
N VAL A 219 -15.59 -9.38 1.67
CA VAL A 219 -14.65 -9.09 2.76
C VAL A 219 -13.92 -10.35 3.18
N ARG A 220 -12.59 -10.25 3.22
CA ARG A 220 -11.69 -11.26 3.77
C ARG A 220 -10.90 -10.67 4.92
N ARG A 221 -10.39 -11.52 5.81
CA ARG A 221 -9.54 -11.02 6.88
C ARG A 221 -8.23 -10.40 6.34
N CYS A 222 -7.63 -10.98 5.31
CA CYS A 222 -6.50 -10.40 4.57
C CYS A 222 -6.44 -10.97 3.14
N HIS A 223 -5.64 -10.38 2.26
CA HIS A 223 -5.48 -10.83 0.86
C HIS A 223 -4.94 -12.26 0.71
N PHE A 224 -4.27 -12.78 1.74
CA PHE A 224 -3.60 -14.09 1.71
C PHE A 224 -4.46 -15.23 2.26
N ILE A 225 -5.70 -14.95 2.67
CA ILE A 225 -6.65 -15.94 3.15
C ILE A 225 -7.91 -15.86 2.29
N ALA A 226 -8.16 -16.93 1.53
CA ALA A 226 -9.23 -16.95 0.53
C ALA A 226 -10.64 -16.96 1.13
N ALA A 227 -10.81 -17.52 2.35
CA ALA A 227 -12.12 -17.63 2.99
C ALA A 227 -12.74 -16.25 3.24
N PRO A 228 -13.94 -15.96 2.69
CA PRO A 228 -14.67 -14.75 2.98
C PRO A 228 -15.17 -14.75 4.43
N ILE A 229 -15.29 -13.56 5.03
CA ILE A 229 -15.86 -13.36 6.37
C ILE A 229 -17.12 -12.51 6.33
N GLY A 230 -17.50 -11.96 5.20
CA GLY A 230 -18.69 -11.15 5.00
C GLY A 230 -18.66 -10.42 3.67
N ASN A 231 -19.60 -9.51 3.47
CA ASN A 231 -19.66 -8.61 2.33
C ASN A 231 -20.02 -7.19 2.81
N LEU A 232 -19.45 -6.17 2.15
CA LEU A 232 -19.71 -4.77 2.50
C LEU A 232 -21.17 -4.39 2.23
N TYR A 233 -21.70 -4.85 1.10
CA TYR A 233 -22.97 -4.36 0.55
C TYR A 233 -24.21 -4.99 1.16
N ASP A 234 -24.08 -6.14 1.85
CA ASP A 234 -25.16 -6.76 2.62
C ASP A 234 -25.06 -6.49 4.12
N GLY A 235 -24.01 -5.77 4.56
CA GLY A 235 -23.78 -5.40 5.94
C GLY A 235 -23.21 -6.51 6.84
N SER A 236 -23.03 -7.74 6.34
CA SER A 236 -22.55 -8.88 7.14
C SER A 236 -21.12 -8.70 7.66
N TRP A 237 -20.32 -7.81 7.05
CA TRP A 237 -18.96 -7.50 7.47
C TRP A 237 -18.86 -7.02 8.93
N ARG A 238 -19.88 -6.30 9.45
CA ARG A 238 -19.83 -5.73 10.81
C ARG A 238 -19.75 -6.82 11.88
N ALA A 239 -20.60 -7.82 11.80
CA ALA A 239 -20.61 -8.95 12.73
C ALA A 239 -19.36 -9.84 12.58
N ALA A 240 -18.68 -9.77 11.44
CA ALA A 240 -17.50 -10.56 11.14
C ALA A 240 -16.21 -10.00 11.74
N LEU A 241 -16.20 -8.74 12.21
CA LEU A 241 -15.01 -8.11 12.79
C LEU A 241 -14.75 -8.60 14.21
N THR A 242 -14.01 -9.70 14.33
CA THR A 242 -13.67 -10.31 15.62
C THR A 242 -12.19 -10.71 15.67
N PRO A 243 -11.57 -10.72 16.87
CA PRO A 243 -10.22 -11.25 17.03
C PRO A 243 -10.11 -12.68 16.52
N ARG A 244 -9.10 -12.96 15.70
CA ARG A 244 -8.86 -14.27 15.09
C ARG A 244 -7.38 -14.59 15.01
N ALA A 245 -7.03 -15.84 15.28
CA ALA A 245 -5.70 -16.35 15.01
C ALA A 245 -5.44 -16.48 13.50
N CYS A 246 -4.21 -16.30 13.04
CA CYS A 246 -3.85 -16.50 11.65
C CYS A 246 -3.93 -17.99 11.28
N THR A 247 -4.43 -18.29 10.09
CA THR A 247 -4.56 -19.66 9.57
C THR A 247 -3.46 -20.04 8.59
N ASN A 248 -2.64 -19.08 8.13
CA ASN A 248 -1.50 -19.35 7.27
C ASN A 248 -0.28 -19.77 8.09
N ALA A 249 0.51 -20.70 7.58
CA ALA A 249 1.74 -21.15 8.22
C ALA A 249 2.75 -20.00 8.35
N VAL A 250 2.89 -19.21 7.31
CA VAL A 250 3.82 -18.07 7.22
C VAL A 250 3.14 -16.83 6.65
N CYS A 251 3.69 -15.66 6.97
CA CYS A 251 3.32 -14.38 6.43
C CYS A 251 4.60 -13.63 6.03
N ASP A 252 4.76 -13.32 4.74
CA ASP A 252 5.99 -12.80 4.13
C ASP A 252 5.80 -11.46 3.41
N CYS A 253 4.57 -11.02 3.20
CA CYS A 253 4.29 -9.75 2.56
C CYS A 253 3.96 -8.65 3.58
N HIS A 254 4.50 -7.44 3.39
CA HIS A 254 4.32 -6.31 4.30
C HIS A 254 2.85 -6.01 4.64
N ILE A 255 1.97 -5.98 3.63
CA ILE A 255 0.53 -5.72 3.85
C ILE A 255 -0.18 -6.82 4.68
N GLY A 256 0.50 -7.94 4.92
CA GLY A 256 0.06 -9.02 5.81
C GLY A 256 0.74 -8.92 7.17
N TYR A 257 2.08 -9.04 7.20
CA TYR A 257 2.80 -9.17 8.46
C TYR A 257 2.78 -7.90 9.32
N VAL A 258 2.57 -6.72 8.76
CA VAL A 258 2.38 -5.47 9.53
C VAL A 258 1.21 -5.56 10.53
N HIS A 259 0.28 -6.47 10.29
CA HIS A 259 -0.87 -6.73 11.14
C HIS A 259 -0.65 -7.86 12.17
N LEU A 260 0.46 -8.60 12.12
CA LEU A 260 0.78 -9.62 13.13
C LEU A 260 1.11 -8.94 14.46
N LYS A 261 0.27 -9.13 15.48
CA LYS A 261 0.41 -8.46 16.80
C LYS A 261 1.77 -8.71 17.45
N PRO A 262 2.38 -9.91 17.40
CA PRO A 262 3.67 -10.15 18.01
C PRO A 262 4.84 -9.36 17.41
N LEU A 263 4.69 -8.79 16.20
CA LEU A 263 5.76 -8.00 15.57
C LEU A 263 5.78 -6.54 16.03
N GLY A 264 4.70 -6.03 16.64
CA GLY A 264 4.63 -4.65 17.11
C GLY A 264 4.70 -3.58 16.00
N LEU A 265 4.54 -3.97 14.73
CA LEU A 265 4.76 -3.05 13.60
C LEU A 265 3.68 -1.99 13.47
N ARG A 266 2.47 -2.24 13.99
CA ARG A 266 1.44 -1.18 14.01
C ARG A 266 1.81 -0.03 14.92
N GLU A 267 2.53 -0.29 16.00
CA GLU A 267 3.07 0.72 16.90
C GLU A 267 4.26 1.46 16.25
N VAL A 268 5.13 0.74 15.52
CA VAL A 268 6.24 1.33 14.75
C VAL A 268 5.73 2.30 13.69
N PHE A 269 4.70 1.92 12.95
CA PHE A 269 4.14 2.77 11.88
C PHE A 269 3.05 3.73 12.39
N ALA A 270 2.35 3.38 13.48
CA ALA A 270 1.19 4.12 14.02
C ALA A 270 0.22 4.57 12.89
N GLY A 271 -0.04 5.88 12.76
CA GLY A 271 -0.89 6.43 11.70
C GLY A 271 -0.32 6.34 10.28
N GLY A 272 0.92 5.84 10.10
CA GLY A 272 1.61 5.73 8.81
C GLY A 272 1.62 4.33 8.20
N VAL A 273 0.77 3.40 8.69
CA VAL A 273 0.72 2.01 8.22
C VAL A 273 0.41 1.92 6.72
N LEU A 274 -0.53 2.73 6.21
CA LEU A 274 -1.02 2.62 4.84
C LEU A 274 -0.03 3.18 3.82
N GLU A 275 0.67 4.25 4.15
CA GLU A 275 1.72 4.84 3.32
C GLU A 275 3.12 4.33 3.68
N ARG A 276 3.22 3.38 4.63
CA ARG A 276 4.46 2.75 5.09
C ARG A 276 5.50 3.77 5.56
N ILE A 277 5.10 4.68 6.44
CA ILE A 277 5.98 5.68 7.07
C ILE A 277 6.05 5.40 8.57
N PRO A 278 7.23 5.04 9.15
CA PRO A 278 7.36 4.87 10.60
C PRO A 278 7.05 6.16 11.36
N ALA A 279 6.38 6.06 12.50
CA ALA A 279 5.97 7.21 13.32
C ALA A 279 7.15 8.06 13.80
N GLY A 280 8.28 7.41 14.10
CA GLY A 280 9.51 8.07 14.52
C GLY A 280 10.39 8.59 13.39
N TRP A 281 9.99 8.43 12.12
CA TRP A 281 10.78 8.93 10.98
C TRP A 281 10.74 10.45 10.96
N PRO A 282 11.87 11.14 10.67
CA PRO A 282 11.91 12.59 10.60
C PRO A 282 10.81 13.13 9.70
N GLN A 283 9.88 13.88 10.29
CA GLN A 283 8.85 14.60 9.53
C GLN A 283 9.27 16.06 9.48
N ARG A 284 9.03 16.76 8.36
CA ARG A 284 9.21 18.21 8.34
C ARG A 284 8.46 18.81 9.52
N SER A 285 9.13 19.56 10.38
CA SER A 285 8.47 20.53 11.24
C SER A 285 7.68 21.48 10.34
N ARG A 286 6.39 21.54 10.54
CA ARG A 286 5.49 22.46 9.84
C ARG A 286 5.85 23.91 10.17
#